data_a7033e794427aa41c6facc895ce7c256
#
_entry.id   a7033e794427aa41c6facc895ce7c256
#
_cell.length_a   1.000
_cell.length_b   1.000
_cell.length_c   1.000
_cell.angle_alpha   90.00
_cell.angle_beta   90.00
_cell.angle_gamma   90.00
#
_symmetry.space_group_name_H-M   'P 1'
#
loop_
_entity.id
_entity.type
_entity.pdbx_description
1 polymer ?
#
loop_
_entity_poly.entity_id
_entity_poly.type
_entity_poly.pdbx_seq_one_letter_code
_entity_poly.pdbx_strand_id
1 'polypeptide(L)'
;MNNLIIKDKIKRGLITYDIGDEVICFVRKPNGYPRGIKENITYTIKSIDLDGHLQVAKRSTDGVGWMQPIRVHKIYMIKVSELRNIKLNSLLDETN
;
A
#
# COMPACT_ATOMS: atom_id res chain seq x y z
N MET A 1 5.62 4.28 -13.74
CA MET A 1 4.56 4.69 -12.80
C MET A 1 5.04 5.90 -12.01
N ASN A 2 4.23 6.94 -11.91
CA ASN A 2 4.63 8.19 -11.24
C ASN A 2 4.17 8.17 -9.79
N ASN A 3 5.11 8.01 -8.86
CA ASN A 3 4.82 7.95 -7.43
C ASN A 3 4.24 9.26 -6.88
N LEU A 4 4.58 10.40 -7.48
CA LEU A 4 4.06 11.69 -7.05
C LEU A 4 2.57 11.80 -7.33
N ILE A 5 2.10 11.27 -8.46
CA ILE A 5 0.68 11.25 -8.80
C ILE A 5 -0.09 10.37 -7.80
N ILE A 6 0.45 9.21 -7.46
CA ILE A 6 -0.17 8.30 -6.50
C ILE A 6 -0.25 8.95 -5.12
N LYS A 7 0.85 9.55 -4.65
CA LYS A 7 0.87 10.26 -3.37
C LYS A 7 -0.16 11.39 -3.32
N ASP A 8 -0.27 12.14 -4.40
CA ASP A 8 -1.24 13.23 -4.49
C ASP A 8 -2.68 12.72 -4.38
N LYS A 9 -3.00 11.63 -5.08
CA LYS A 9 -4.32 11.00 -5.00
C LYS A 9 -4.64 10.54 -3.57
N ILE A 10 -3.67 9.99 -2.86
CA ILE A 10 -3.86 9.57 -1.48
C ILE A 10 -4.13 10.78 -0.59
N LYS A 11 -3.34 11.85 -0.73
CA LYS A 11 -3.51 13.07 0.07
C LYS A 11 -4.86 13.72 -0.16
N ARG A 12 -5.38 13.68 -1.38
CA ARG A 12 -6.69 14.25 -1.73
C ARG A 12 -7.87 13.35 -1.35
N GLY A 13 -7.60 12.15 -0.83
CA GLY A 13 -8.66 11.22 -0.48
C GLY A 13 -9.31 10.53 -1.67
N LEU A 14 -8.68 10.57 -2.83
CA LEU A 14 -9.17 9.89 -4.03
C LEU A 14 -8.93 8.38 -4.00
N ILE A 15 -7.98 7.93 -3.18
CA ILE A 15 -7.76 6.53 -2.89
C ILE A 15 -8.16 6.31 -1.44
N THR A 16 -9.14 5.44 -1.22
CA THR A 16 -9.65 5.14 0.11
C THR A 16 -9.12 3.80 0.60
N TYR A 17 -9.05 3.64 1.91
CA TYR A 17 -8.55 2.43 2.56
C TYR A 17 -9.61 1.92 3.52
N ASP A 18 -9.80 0.60 3.54
CA ASP A 18 -10.72 -0.06 4.46
C ASP A 18 -10.01 -1.22 5.17
N ILE A 19 -10.49 -1.55 6.36
CA ILE A 19 -10.00 -2.72 7.09
C ILE A 19 -10.25 -3.97 6.24
N GLY A 20 -9.23 -4.80 6.09
CA GLY A 20 -9.29 -5.99 5.25
C GLY A 20 -8.71 -5.80 3.85
N ASP A 21 -8.48 -4.56 3.43
CA ASP A 21 -7.86 -4.29 2.12
C ASP A 21 -6.40 -4.77 2.10
N GLU A 22 -5.98 -5.25 0.93
CA GLU A 22 -4.60 -5.63 0.70
C GLU A 22 -3.83 -4.44 0.13
N VAL A 23 -2.66 -4.15 0.70
CA VAL A 23 -1.81 -3.03 0.32
C VAL A 23 -0.37 -3.49 0.13
N ILE A 24 0.35 -2.73 -0.69
CA ILE A 24 1.77 -2.96 -0.95
C ILE A 24 2.49 -1.61 -0.90
N CYS A 25 3.74 -1.63 -0.43
CA CYS A 25 4.54 -0.40 -0.40
C CYS A 25 5.03 -0.07 -1.81
N PHE A 26 4.76 1.17 -2.25
CA PHE A 26 5.15 1.63 -3.58
C PHE A 26 6.23 2.71 -3.55
N VAL A 27 6.63 3.15 -2.36
CA VAL A 27 7.60 4.24 -2.20
C VAL A 27 8.84 3.74 -1.48
N ARG A 28 9.98 3.90 -2.12
CA ARG A 28 11.27 3.65 -1.50
C ARG A 28 11.84 4.97 -1.01
N LYS A 29 12.08 5.06 0.30
CA LYS A 29 12.77 6.21 0.88
C LYS A 29 14.27 6.14 0.58
N PRO A 30 15.02 7.25 0.65
CA PRO A 30 16.48 7.21 0.47
C PRO A 30 17.19 6.21 1.38
N ASN A 31 16.64 5.97 2.57
CA ASN A 31 17.19 5.02 3.55
C ASN A 31 16.51 3.66 3.51
N GLY A 32 15.73 3.36 2.46
CA GLY A 32 15.01 2.09 2.32
C GLY A 32 13.50 2.25 2.51
N TYR A 33 12.83 1.14 2.76
CA TYR A 33 11.38 1.13 2.98
C TYR A 33 11.02 1.59 4.40
N PRO A 34 9.75 1.99 4.64
CA PRO A 34 9.31 2.27 6.01
C PRO A 34 9.64 1.11 6.95
N ARG A 35 9.95 1.44 8.20
CA ARG A 35 10.39 0.45 9.18
C ARG A 35 9.40 -0.72 9.27
N GLY A 36 9.92 -1.94 9.15
CA GLY A 36 9.13 -3.16 9.22
C GLY A 36 8.44 -3.55 7.92
N ILE A 37 8.44 -2.68 6.90
CA ILE A 37 7.83 -2.96 5.61
C ILE A 37 8.89 -3.47 4.64
N LYS A 38 8.56 -4.55 3.91
CA LYS A 38 9.45 -5.14 2.92
C LYS A 38 8.91 -4.91 1.51
N GLU A 39 9.82 -4.87 0.55
CA GLU A 39 9.48 -4.72 -0.87
C GLU A 39 8.70 -5.93 -1.38
N ASN A 40 7.71 -5.65 -2.24
CA ASN A 40 6.92 -6.66 -2.95
C ASN A 40 6.16 -7.64 -2.03
N ILE A 41 5.92 -7.23 -0.79
CA ILE A 41 5.12 -8.01 0.15
C ILE A 41 3.75 -7.38 0.28
N THR A 42 2.70 -8.20 0.15
CA THR A 42 1.31 -7.76 0.36
C THR A 42 0.98 -7.85 1.84
N TYR A 43 0.42 -6.76 2.36
CA TYR A 43 -0.04 -6.66 3.75
C TYR A 43 -1.55 -6.45 3.76
N THR A 44 -2.20 -6.85 4.86
CA THR A 44 -3.63 -6.62 5.05
C THR A 44 -3.83 -5.55 6.12
N ILE A 45 -4.72 -4.60 5.85
CA ILE A 45 -5.04 -3.53 6.81
C ILE A 45 -5.85 -4.12 7.96
N LYS A 46 -5.34 -3.96 9.18
CA LYS A 46 -5.99 -4.44 10.39
C LYS A 46 -6.69 -3.32 11.14
N SER A 47 -6.17 -2.11 11.09
CA SER A 47 -6.86 -0.93 11.63
C SER A 47 -6.38 0.32 10.91
N ILE A 48 -7.15 1.40 11.05
CA ILE A 48 -6.87 2.68 10.42
C ILE A 48 -6.98 3.75 11.48
N ASP A 49 -5.90 4.53 11.68
CA ASP A 49 -5.87 5.63 12.64
C ASP A 49 -6.42 6.91 12.01
N LEU A 50 -6.92 7.80 12.84
CA LEU A 50 -7.48 9.07 12.38
C LEU A 50 -6.43 9.99 11.74
N ASP A 51 -5.16 9.81 12.08
CA ASP A 51 -4.06 10.63 11.56
C ASP A 51 -3.51 10.14 10.22
N GLY A 52 -4.13 9.11 9.63
CA GLY A 52 -3.70 8.57 8.34
C GLY A 52 -2.71 7.43 8.41
N HIS A 53 -2.44 6.90 9.60
CA HIS A 53 -1.62 5.71 9.73
C HIS A 53 -2.47 4.45 9.61
N LEU A 54 -1.90 3.43 8.98
CA LEU A 54 -2.50 2.12 8.83
C LEU A 54 -1.75 1.14 9.73
N GLN A 55 -2.46 0.24 10.38
CA GLN A 55 -1.84 -0.91 11.01
C GLN A 55 -2.03 -2.09 10.08
N VAL A 56 -0.93 -2.60 9.55
CA VAL A 56 -0.95 -3.64 8.54
C VAL A 56 -0.18 -4.86 9.03
N ALA A 57 -0.60 -6.03 8.59
CA ALA A 57 0.06 -7.28 8.95
C ALA A 57 0.05 -8.23 7.76
N LYS A 58 1.03 -9.14 7.73
CA LYS A 58 1.03 -10.23 6.77
C LYS A 58 0.77 -11.54 7.49
N ARG A 59 0.28 -12.54 6.76
CA ARG A 59 0.11 -13.87 7.33
C ARG A 59 1.47 -14.47 7.63
N SER A 60 1.53 -15.25 8.69
CA SER A 60 2.76 -15.99 9.02
C SER A 60 3.06 -17.02 7.93
N THR A 61 4.33 -17.38 7.79
CA THR A 61 4.76 -18.32 6.75
C THR A 61 4.20 -19.73 6.92
N ASP A 62 3.80 -20.09 8.14
CA ASP A 62 3.17 -21.39 8.42
C ASP A 62 1.66 -21.41 8.11
N GLY A 63 1.10 -20.27 7.68
CA GLY A 63 -0.31 -20.17 7.34
C GLY A 63 -1.24 -20.08 8.54
N VAL A 64 -0.72 -20.08 9.76
CA VAL A 64 -1.50 -20.04 10.99
C VAL A 64 -1.33 -18.68 11.65
N GLY A 65 -2.37 -17.85 11.60
CA GLY A 65 -2.39 -16.55 12.25
C GLY A 65 -1.68 -15.45 11.47
N TRP A 66 -1.49 -14.32 12.13
CA TRP A 66 -0.92 -13.10 11.55
C TRP A 66 0.39 -12.75 12.26
N MET A 67 1.32 -12.17 11.50
CA MET A 67 2.49 -11.57 12.11
C MET A 67 2.09 -10.28 12.84
N GLN A 68 2.98 -9.78 13.71
CA GLN A 68 2.71 -8.58 14.48
C GLN A 68 2.41 -7.41 13.56
N PRO A 69 1.34 -6.60 13.84
CA PRO A 69 1.00 -5.46 13.00
C PRO A 69 2.10 -4.39 12.98
N ILE A 70 2.23 -3.74 11.84
CA ILE A 70 3.20 -2.68 11.60
C ILE A 70 2.42 -1.39 11.33
N ARG A 71 2.78 -0.31 12.02
CA ARG A 71 2.17 1.00 11.80
C ARG A 71 2.93 1.73 10.69
N VAL A 72 2.21 2.13 9.64
CA VAL A 72 2.80 2.80 8.47
C VAL A 72 1.84 3.87 7.96
N HIS A 73 2.38 5.02 7.54
CA HIS A 73 1.52 6.07 6.98
C HIS A 73 0.98 5.65 5.61
N LYS A 74 -0.30 5.95 5.35
CA LYS A 74 -0.98 5.55 4.10
C LYS A 74 -0.30 6.07 2.83
N ILE A 75 0.44 7.19 2.91
CA ILE A 75 1.10 7.75 1.72
C ILE A 75 2.20 6.87 1.15
N TYR A 76 2.65 5.86 1.89
CA TYR A 76 3.66 4.90 1.42
C TYR A 76 3.05 3.62 0.85
N MET A 77 1.74 3.44 0.99
CA MET A 77 1.07 2.20 0.65
C MET A 77 0.00 2.43 -0.40
N ILE A 78 -0.14 1.48 -1.32
CA ILE A 78 -1.20 1.53 -2.33
C ILE A 78 -1.99 0.22 -2.26
N LYS A 79 -3.31 0.30 -2.46
CA LYS A 79 -4.12 -0.91 -2.54
C LYS A 79 -3.73 -1.71 -3.80
N VAL A 80 -3.67 -3.02 -3.66
CA VAL A 80 -3.32 -3.91 -4.77
C VAL A 80 -4.29 -3.72 -5.94
N SER A 81 -5.58 -3.52 -5.66
CA SER A 81 -6.58 -3.27 -6.69
C SER A 81 -6.31 -1.97 -7.46
N GLU A 82 -5.92 -0.90 -6.78
CA GLU A 82 -5.56 0.36 -7.42
C GLU A 82 -4.30 0.24 -8.26
N LEU A 83 -3.32 -0.50 -7.78
CA LEU A 83 -2.09 -0.74 -8.52
C LEU A 83 -2.37 -1.46 -9.85
N ARG A 84 -3.27 -2.43 -9.83
CA ARG A 84 -3.70 -3.13 -11.05
C ARG A 84 -4.36 -2.18 -12.04
N ASN A 85 -5.24 -1.29 -11.55
CA ASN A 85 -5.93 -0.32 -12.40
C ASN A 85 -4.94 0.66 -13.04
N ILE A 86 -3.96 1.14 -12.26
CA ILE A 86 -2.94 2.05 -12.77
C ILE A 86 -2.09 1.38 -13.85
N LYS A 87 -1.67 0.14 -13.64
CA LYS A 87 -0.88 -0.61 -14.62
C LYS A 87 -1.68 -0.87 -15.89
N LEU A 88 -2.96 -1.23 -15.77
CA LEU A 88 -3.83 -1.48 -16.90
C LEU A 88 -4.01 -0.20 -17.73
N ASN A 89 -4.27 0.92 -17.09
CA ASN A 89 -4.42 2.21 -17.77
C ASN A 89 -3.14 2.63 -18.50
N SER A 90 -1.97 2.39 -17.89
CA SER A 90 -0.69 2.66 -18.54
C SER A 90 -0.50 1.84 -19.81
N LEU A 91 -0.88 0.57 -19.77
CA LEU A 91 -0.80 -0.31 -20.95
C LEU A 91 -1.72 0.16 -22.06
N LEU A 92 -2.94 0.59 -21.71
CA LEU A 92 -3.89 1.12 -22.70
C LEU A 92 -3.36 2.42 -23.31
N ASP A 93 -2.74 3.29 -22.53
CA ASP A 93 -2.16 4.54 -23.04
C ASP A 93 -1.00 4.27 -23.97
N GLU A 94 -0.19 3.25 -23.73
CA GLU A 94 0.96 2.89 -24.54
C GLU A 94 0.54 2.30 -25.90
N THR A 95 -0.66 1.74 -26.01
CA THR A 95 -1.14 1.13 -27.26
C THR A 95 -1.83 2.12 -28.19
N ASN A 96 -2.01 3.35 -27.74
CA ASN A 96 -2.61 4.41 -28.54
C ASN A 96 -1.48 5.27 -29.19
#